data_1d8bf3a1c776caf97b45f8a2ae2af6bc
#
_entry.id   1d8bf3a1c776caf97b45f8a2ae2af6bc
#
_cell.length_a   1.000
_cell.length_b   1.000
_cell.length_c   1.000
_cell.angle_alpha   90.00
_cell.angle_beta   90.00
_cell.angle_gamma   90.00
#
_symmetry.space_group_name_H-M   'P 1'
#
loop_
_entity.id
_entity.type
_entity.pdbx_description
1 polymer ?
#
loop_
_entity_poly.entity_id
_entity_poly.type
_entity_poly.pdbx_seq_one_letter_code
_entity_poly.pdbx_strand_id
1 'polypeptide(L)'
;MIGKIKMMAIITFYVAVLLVIAVYLQDGSGTFSHFFENANLYIRNLRNIHVPAFHQTYDNYLQLFPLILLFGLKLGGIRGNFGWKRLFTFIVLSVVLTQLVVNGLKLTTGVLRPDATNYFSFPSGHTAAAFMAATLLLSLIHI
;
A
#
# COMPACT_ATOMS: atom_id res chain seq x y z
N MET A 1 1.86 -10.39 27.29
CA MET A 1 1.19 -9.09 27.20
C MET A 1 1.43 -8.43 25.83
N ILE A 2 2.65 -8.34 25.34
CA ILE A 2 3.04 -7.70 24.06
C ILE A 2 2.35 -8.34 22.83
N GLY A 3 2.17 -9.67 22.80
CA GLY A 3 1.49 -10.34 21.70
C GLY A 3 0.00 -9.99 21.56
N LYS A 4 -0.70 -9.77 22.66
CA LYS A 4 -2.11 -9.34 22.63
C LYS A 4 -2.27 -7.91 22.11
N ILE A 5 -1.36 -7.00 22.47
CA ILE A 5 -1.36 -5.61 21.98
C ILE A 5 -1.09 -5.57 20.48
N LYS A 6 -0.12 -6.34 19.97
CA LYS A 6 0.17 -6.43 18.55
C LYS A 6 -1.02 -7.00 17.76
N MET A 7 -1.64 -8.04 18.27
CA MET A 7 -2.84 -8.63 17.67
C MET A 7 -4.01 -7.65 17.64
N MET A 8 -4.25 -6.91 18.73
CA MET A 8 -5.29 -5.87 18.75
C MET A 8 -5.01 -4.75 17.75
N ALA A 9 -3.77 -4.27 17.63
CA ALA A 9 -3.41 -3.24 16.66
C ALA A 9 -3.66 -3.71 15.21
N ILE A 10 -3.32 -4.96 14.89
CA ILE A 10 -3.57 -5.55 13.59
C ILE A 10 -5.09 -5.65 13.33
N ILE A 11 -5.85 -6.14 14.29
CA ILE A 11 -7.31 -6.25 14.17
C ILE A 11 -7.94 -4.87 13.98
N THR A 12 -7.53 -3.88 14.79
CA THR A 12 -8.02 -2.50 14.68
C THR A 12 -7.72 -1.90 13.32
N PHE A 13 -6.53 -2.15 12.78
CA PHE A 13 -6.17 -1.70 11.43
C PHE A 13 -7.07 -2.31 10.36
N TYR A 14 -7.28 -3.63 10.39
CA TYR A 14 -8.17 -4.29 9.43
C TYR A 14 -9.61 -3.85 9.56
N VAL A 15 -10.11 -3.65 10.79
CA VAL A 15 -11.45 -3.14 11.03
C VAL A 15 -11.60 -1.72 10.49
N ALA A 16 -10.60 -0.85 10.71
CA ALA A 16 -10.61 0.51 10.15
C ALA A 16 -10.64 0.50 8.61
N VAL A 17 -9.82 -0.36 7.98
CA VAL A 17 -9.82 -0.51 6.52
C VAL A 17 -11.18 -1.02 6.01
N LEU A 18 -11.77 -2.01 6.68
CA LEU A 18 -13.10 -2.54 6.32
C LEU A 18 -14.20 -1.49 6.49
N LEU A 19 -14.12 -0.66 7.56
CA LEU A 19 -15.06 0.45 7.76
C LEU A 19 -14.95 1.50 6.65
N VAL A 20 -13.74 1.88 6.25
CA VAL A 20 -13.53 2.80 5.12
C VAL A 20 -14.11 2.22 3.84
N ILE A 21 -13.88 0.95 3.56
CA ILE A 21 -14.45 0.25 2.39
C ILE A 21 -15.99 0.21 2.50
N ALA A 22 -16.54 -0.12 3.66
CA ALA A 22 -17.99 -0.18 3.87
C ALA A 22 -18.65 1.18 3.67
N VAL A 23 -18.06 2.26 4.22
CA VAL A 23 -18.53 3.63 4.01
C VAL A 23 -18.48 3.98 2.52
N TYR A 24 -17.38 3.64 1.83
CA TYR A 24 -17.25 3.88 0.40
C TYR A 24 -18.32 3.14 -0.42
N LEU A 25 -18.61 1.88 -0.08
CA LEU A 25 -19.59 1.06 -0.78
C LEU A 25 -21.05 1.47 -0.44
N GLN A 26 -21.29 2.07 0.73
CA GLN A 26 -22.61 2.58 1.14
C GLN A 26 -22.90 3.98 0.63
N ASP A 27 -21.91 4.69 0.10
CA ASP A 27 -22.08 6.06 -0.39
C ASP A 27 -22.82 6.09 -1.73
N GLY A 28 -24.08 5.71 -1.72
CA GLY A 28 -24.97 5.78 -2.87
C GLY A 28 -25.21 7.21 -3.40
N SER A 29 -24.80 8.25 -2.64
CA SER A 29 -24.88 9.65 -3.06
C SER A 29 -23.67 10.11 -3.85
N GLY A 30 -22.61 9.32 -3.88
CA GLY A 30 -21.33 9.69 -4.51
C GLY A 30 -20.56 10.80 -3.78
N THR A 31 -21.01 11.24 -2.60
CA THR A 31 -20.40 12.37 -1.87
C THR A 31 -18.94 12.10 -1.56
N PHE A 32 -18.64 10.87 -1.13
CA PHE A 32 -17.28 10.47 -0.80
C PHE A 32 -16.39 10.34 -2.05
N SER A 33 -16.94 9.82 -3.15
CA SER A 33 -16.22 9.75 -4.42
C SER A 33 -15.97 11.14 -5.00
N HIS A 34 -16.95 12.05 -4.94
CA HIS A 34 -16.81 13.44 -5.35
C HIS A 34 -15.79 14.22 -4.51
N PHE A 35 -15.72 13.94 -3.20
CA PHE A 35 -14.68 14.55 -2.35
C PHE A 35 -13.26 14.16 -2.84
N PHE A 36 -13.00 12.88 -3.09
CA PHE A 36 -11.71 12.43 -3.59
C PHE A 36 -11.43 12.91 -5.00
N GLU A 37 -12.43 12.96 -5.87
CA GLU A 37 -12.30 13.47 -7.22
C GLU A 37 -11.92 14.95 -7.21
N ASN A 38 -12.62 15.77 -6.43
CA ASN A 38 -12.32 17.19 -6.26
C ASN A 38 -10.94 17.42 -5.64
N ALA A 39 -10.54 16.63 -4.62
CA ALA A 39 -9.21 16.69 -4.03
C ALA A 39 -8.13 16.32 -5.05
N ASN A 40 -8.34 15.28 -5.85
CA ASN A 40 -7.42 14.88 -6.92
C ASN A 40 -7.26 15.97 -7.99
N LEU A 41 -8.38 16.59 -8.41
CA LEU A 41 -8.36 17.69 -9.37
C LEU A 41 -7.63 18.92 -8.81
N TYR A 42 -7.86 19.25 -7.54
CA TYR A 42 -7.17 20.35 -6.86
C TYR A 42 -5.65 20.12 -6.81
N ILE A 43 -5.22 18.95 -6.35
CA ILE A 43 -3.79 18.58 -6.29
C ILE A 43 -3.16 18.59 -7.69
N ARG A 44 -3.88 18.07 -8.70
CA ARG A 44 -3.43 18.11 -10.10
C ARG A 44 -3.22 19.54 -10.58
N ASN A 45 -4.15 20.43 -10.32
CA ASN A 45 -4.06 21.82 -10.72
C ASN A 45 -2.90 22.53 -10.03
N LEU A 46 -2.72 22.34 -8.72
CA LEU A 46 -1.57 22.87 -7.98
C LEU A 46 -0.24 22.38 -8.58
N ARG A 47 -0.14 21.08 -8.87
CA ARG A 47 1.06 20.52 -9.49
C ARG A 47 1.33 21.14 -10.86
N ASN A 48 0.32 21.25 -11.71
CA ASN A 48 0.47 21.77 -13.07
C ASN A 48 0.84 23.25 -13.08
N ILE A 49 0.42 24.03 -12.07
CA ILE A 49 0.79 25.45 -11.93
C ILE A 49 2.22 25.60 -11.41
N HIS A 50 2.58 24.84 -10.36
CA HIS A 50 3.84 25.06 -9.66
C HIS A 50 5.01 24.24 -10.19
N VAL A 51 4.72 23.02 -10.73
CA VAL A 51 5.77 22.09 -11.18
C VAL A 51 5.32 21.32 -12.43
N PRO A 52 5.07 22.03 -13.56
CA PRO A 52 4.49 21.40 -14.76
C PRO A 52 5.37 20.33 -15.39
N ALA A 53 6.70 20.42 -15.21
CA ALA A 53 7.66 19.45 -15.74
C ALA A 53 8.04 18.35 -14.75
N PHE A 54 7.33 18.22 -13.62
CA PHE A 54 7.63 17.22 -12.61
C PHE A 54 7.28 15.82 -13.12
N HIS A 55 8.32 15.10 -13.52
CA HIS A 55 8.23 13.69 -13.89
C HIS A 55 9.13 12.89 -12.96
N GLN A 56 8.55 12.15 -12.04
CA GLN A 56 9.31 11.37 -11.07
C GLN A 56 9.12 9.88 -11.33
N THR A 57 10.23 9.20 -11.58
CA THR A 57 10.28 7.74 -11.79
C THR A 57 10.90 6.99 -10.61
N TYR A 58 11.44 7.74 -9.63
CA TYR A 58 12.16 7.16 -8.49
C TYR A 58 11.25 6.39 -7.54
N ASP A 59 9.97 6.74 -7.45
CA ASP A 59 8.97 6.05 -6.64
C ASP A 59 8.79 4.58 -7.05
N ASN A 60 8.95 4.27 -8.34
CA ASN A 60 8.92 2.91 -8.85
C ASN A 60 10.01 2.01 -8.22
N TYR A 61 11.16 2.59 -7.88
CA TYR A 61 12.27 1.87 -7.28
C TYR A 61 12.23 1.93 -5.75
N LEU A 62 11.84 3.08 -5.18
CA LEU A 62 11.79 3.29 -3.73
C LEU A 62 10.81 2.33 -3.03
N GLN A 63 9.75 1.91 -3.68
CA GLN A 63 8.82 0.92 -3.12
C GLN A 63 9.49 -0.43 -2.82
N LEU A 64 10.58 -0.78 -3.55
CA LEU A 64 11.33 -2.02 -3.36
C LEU A 64 12.45 -1.91 -2.32
N PHE A 65 12.79 -0.68 -1.90
CA PHE A 65 13.90 -0.44 -0.98
C PHE A 65 13.83 -1.28 0.31
N PRO A 66 12.67 -1.43 0.99
CA PRO A 66 12.59 -2.27 2.19
C PRO A 66 12.87 -3.75 1.90
N LEU A 67 12.50 -4.26 0.72
CA LEU A 67 12.83 -5.63 0.31
C LEU A 67 14.33 -5.80 0.05
N ILE A 68 14.95 -4.83 -0.63
CA ILE A 68 16.40 -4.84 -0.88
C ILE A 68 17.16 -4.84 0.46
N LEU A 69 16.72 -3.98 1.39
CA LEU A 69 17.30 -3.91 2.72
C LEU A 69 17.10 -5.22 3.49
N LEU A 70 15.91 -5.84 3.41
CA LEU A 70 15.63 -7.15 4.03
C LEU A 70 16.60 -8.23 3.54
N PHE A 71 16.81 -8.32 2.23
CA PHE A 71 17.76 -9.28 1.65
C PHE A 71 19.19 -8.95 2.04
N GLY A 72 19.59 -7.68 2.02
CA GLY A 72 20.92 -7.23 2.42
C GLY A 72 21.24 -7.60 3.88
N LEU A 73 20.31 -7.34 4.79
CA LEU A 73 20.46 -7.70 6.21
C LEU A 73 20.54 -9.21 6.40
N LYS A 74 19.74 -9.97 5.67
CA LYS A 74 19.73 -11.43 5.72
C LYS A 74 21.05 -12.04 5.20
N LEU A 75 21.57 -11.48 4.11
CA LEU A 75 22.89 -11.88 3.55
C LEU A 75 24.03 -11.43 4.46
N GLY A 76 23.91 -10.28 5.12
CA GLY A 76 24.87 -9.77 6.12
C GLY A 76 24.91 -10.58 7.42
N GLY A 77 24.16 -11.69 7.51
CA GLY A 77 24.22 -12.61 8.64
C GLY A 77 23.25 -12.32 9.78
N ILE A 78 22.33 -11.36 9.62
CA ILE A 78 21.25 -11.15 10.59
C ILE A 78 20.31 -12.36 10.51
N ARG A 79 20.39 -13.18 11.56
CA ARG A 79 19.56 -14.36 11.71
C ARG A 79 18.22 -13.95 12.28
N GLY A 80 17.29 -13.58 11.38
CA GLY A 80 15.90 -13.48 11.80
C GLY A 80 15.26 -14.86 12.06
N ASN A 81 14.08 -14.90 12.68
CA ASN A 81 13.39 -16.16 13.04
C ASN A 81 13.02 -17.04 11.84
N PHE A 82 13.23 -16.55 10.61
CA PHE A 82 12.81 -17.27 9.41
C PHE A 82 14.01 -17.75 8.61
N GLY A 83 14.04 -19.07 8.36
CA GLY A 83 14.91 -19.65 7.33
C GLY A 83 14.53 -19.12 5.94
N TRP A 84 15.45 -19.23 4.98
CA TRP A 84 15.26 -18.72 3.61
C TRP A 84 13.97 -19.22 2.95
N LYS A 85 13.66 -20.52 3.06
CA LYS A 85 12.44 -21.11 2.48
C LYS A 85 11.18 -20.41 3.00
N ARG A 86 11.09 -20.25 4.33
CA ARG A 86 9.93 -19.61 4.98
C ARG A 86 9.83 -18.14 4.61
N LEU A 87 10.96 -17.43 4.53
CA LEU A 87 11.00 -16.04 4.11
C LEU A 87 10.43 -15.86 2.68
N PHE A 88 10.91 -16.67 1.73
CA PHE A 88 10.40 -16.66 0.35
C PHE A 88 8.90 -16.96 0.29
N THR A 89 8.43 -17.94 1.03
CA THR A 89 7.00 -18.27 1.10
C THR A 89 6.18 -17.06 1.59
N PHE A 90 6.64 -16.38 2.64
CA PHE A 90 5.95 -15.19 3.15
C PHE A 90 5.99 -14.02 2.16
N ILE A 91 7.10 -13.78 1.48
CA ILE A 91 7.19 -12.75 0.45
C ILE A 91 6.17 -13.03 -0.66
N VAL A 92 6.19 -14.23 -1.24
CA VAL A 92 5.30 -14.61 -2.33
C VAL A 92 3.83 -14.49 -1.90
N LEU A 93 3.48 -15.04 -0.74
CA LEU A 93 2.12 -14.99 -0.22
C LEU A 93 1.66 -13.54 0.02
N SER A 94 2.52 -12.72 0.63
CA SER A 94 2.22 -11.30 0.89
C SER A 94 2.04 -10.51 -0.40
N VAL A 95 2.88 -10.74 -1.41
CA VAL A 95 2.75 -10.10 -2.73
C VAL A 95 1.43 -10.49 -3.38
N VAL A 96 1.11 -11.80 -3.43
CA VAL A 96 -0.13 -12.29 -4.05
C VAL A 96 -1.35 -11.70 -3.35
N LEU A 97 -1.40 -11.76 -2.01
CA LEU A 97 -2.52 -11.23 -1.24
C LEU A 97 -2.66 -9.70 -1.42
N THR A 98 -1.55 -8.97 -1.37
CA THR A 98 -1.57 -7.51 -1.58
C THR A 98 -2.09 -7.16 -2.98
N GLN A 99 -1.64 -7.86 -4.02
CA GLN A 99 -2.10 -7.63 -5.38
C GLN A 99 -3.58 -7.99 -5.56
N LEU A 100 -4.06 -9.08 -4.98
CA LEU A 100 -5.48 -9.44 -5.02
C LEU A 100 -6.35 -8.36 -4.38
N VAL A 101 -5.98 -7.88 -3.19
CA VAL A 101 -6.73 -6.83 -2.48
C VAL A 101 -6.68 -5.51 -3.26
N VAL A 102 -5.49 -5.08 -3.69
CA VAL A 102 -5.32 -3.81 -4.42
C VAL A 102 -6.10 -3.82 -5.73
N ASN A 103 -5.99 -4.89 -6.52
CA ASN A 103 -6.68 -4.98 -7.81
C ASN A 103 -8.20 -5.15 -7.62
N GLY A 104 -8.62 -5.92 -6.62
CA GLY A 104 -10.03 -6.03 -6.27
C GLY A 104 -10.64 -4.68 -5.92
N LEU A 105 -9.96 -3.90 -5.06
CA LEU A 105 -10.41 -2.55 -4.69
C LEU A 105 -10.38 -1.58 -5.88
N LYS A 106 -9.38 -1.65 -6.76
CA LYS A 106 -9.34 -0.81 -7.97
C LYS A 106 -10.54 -1.05 -8.89
N LEU A 107 -10.91 -2.31 -9.06
CA LEU A 107 -12.05 -2.68 -9.90
C LEU A 107 -13.39 -2.22 -9.29
N THR A 108 -13.50 -2.23 -7.98
CA THR A 108 -14.73 -1.82 -7.28
C THR A 108 -14.85 -0.31 -7.12
N THR A 109 -13.74 0.39 -6.89
CA THR A 109 -13.76 1.83 -6.63
C THR A 109 -13.82 2.69 -7.89
N GLY A 110 -13.18 2.25 -8.98
CA GLY A 110 -13.25 2.93 -10.27
C GLY A 110 -12.85 4.41 -10.24
N VAL A 111 -11.90 4.81 -9.37
CA VAL A 111 -11.51 6.22 -9.24
C VAL A 111 -10.63 6.67 -10.40
N LEU A 112 -11.02 7.74 -11.08
CA LEU A 112 -10.28 8.32 -12.19
C LEU A 112 -8.93 8.86 -11.71
N ARG A 113 -7.86 8.57 -12.47
CA ARG A 113 -6.54 9.15 -12.20
C ARG A 113 -6.52 10.66 -12.43
N PRO A 114 -5.68 11.40 -11.68
CA PRO A 114 -5.53 12.84 -11.89
C PRO A 114 -5.07 13.24 -13.30
N ASP A 115 -4.41 12.34 -14.03
CA ASP A 115 -4.00 12.51 -15.43
C ASP A 115 -5.06 12.09 -16.45
N ALA A 116 -6.22 11.63 -15.97
CA ALA A 116 -7.35 11.14 -16.76
C ALA A 116 -7.03 9.93 -17.68
N THR A 117 -5.94 9.19 -17.41
CA THR A 117 -5.52 8.05 -18.24
C THR A 117 -6.35 6.80 -18.01
N ASN A 118 -6.77 6.54 -16.77
CA ASN A 118 -7.59 5.37 -16.42
C ASN A 118 -8.28 5.52 -15.05
N TYR A 119 -9.19 4.57 -14.75
CA TYR A 119 -10.00 4.56 -13.52
C TYR A 119 -9.39 3.71 -12.39
N PHE A 120 -8.07 3.52 -12.36
CA PHE A 120 -7.38 2.69 -11.36
C PHE A 120 -6.49 3.51 -10.41
N SER A 121 -6.97 4.70 -10.02
CA SER A 121 -6.21 5.60 -9.14
C SER A 121 -6.10 5.09 -7.72
N PHE A 122 -7.16 4.50 -7.17
CA PHE A 122 -7.22 4.09 -5.78
C PHE A 122 -7.56 2.60 -5.64
N PRO A 123 -6.90 1.88 -4.71
CA PRO A 123 -5.76 2.29 -3.91
C PRO A 123 -4.44 2.31 -4.69
N SER A 124 -3.42 3.04 -4.18
CA SER A 124 -2.09 3.07 -4.80
C SER A 124 -1.36 1.74 -4.62
N GLY A 125 -1.03 1.09 -5.73
CA GLY A 125 -0.24 -0.15 -5.73
C GLY A 125 1.18 0.03 -5.18
N HIS A 126 1.84 1.16 -5.48
CA HIS A 126 3.17 1.48 -4.96
C HIS A 126 3.17 1.62 -3.44
N THR A 127 2.19 2.36 -2.91
CA THR A 127 2.03 2.51 -1.46
C THR A 127 1.79 1.17 -0.79
N ALA A 128 0.88 0.35 -1.31
CA ALA A 128 0.59 -0.98 -0.77
C ALA A 128 1.84 -1.88 -0.78
N ALA A 129 2.60 -1.89 -1.89
CA ALA A 129 3.84 -2.66 -2.01
C ALA A 129 4.91 -2.19 -1.02
N ALA A 130 5.09 -0.87 -0.87
CA ALA A 130 6.05 -0.30 0.08
C ALA A 130 5.72 -0.68 1.53
N PHE A 131 4.45 -0.56 1.94
CA PHE A 131 4.01 -0.95 3.28
C PHE A 131 4.13 -2.45 3.53
N MET A 132 3.77 -3.28 2.56
CA MET A 132 3.94 -4.73 2.64
C MET A 132 5.42 -5.09 2.83
N ALA A 133 6.31 -4.51 2.02
CA ALA A 133 7.75 -4.74 2.10
C ALA A 133 8.35 -4.26 3.43
N ALA A 134 7.94 -3.09 3.92
CA ALA A 134 8.35 -2.57 5.23
C ALA A 134 7.88 -3.46 6.38
N THR A 135 6.65 -3.99 6.31
CA THR A 135 6.12 -4.93 7.31
C THR A 135 6.93 -6.22 7.36
N LEU A 136 7.31 -6.77 6.19
CA LEU A 136 8.17 -7.94 6.12
C LEU A 136 9.57 -7.68 6.70
N LEU A 137 10.15 -6.50 6.41
CA LEU A 137 11.43 -6.08 6.99
C LEU A 137 11.34 -5.97 8.52
N LEU A 138 10.31 -5.30 9.04
CA LEU A 138 10.08 -5.18 10.47
C LEU A 138 9.89 -6.55 11.14
N SER A 139 9.18 -7.48 10.50
CA SER A 139 9.00 -8.84 11.00
C SER A 139 10.32 -9.64 11.05
N LEU A 140 11.29 -9.31 10.21
CA LEU A 140 12.62 -9.90 10.27
C LEU A 140 13.46 -9.35 11.43
N ILE A 141 13.36 -8.03 11.70
CA ILE A 141 14.18 -7.33 12.69
C ILE A 141 13.56 -7.47 14.10
N HIS A 142 12.23 -7.49 14.18
CA HIS A 142 11.46 -7.43 15.44
C HIS A 142 11.24 -8.82 16.05
N ILE A 143 12.33 -9.47 16.35
CA ILE A 143 12.25 -10.80 16.95
C ILE A 143 12.84 -10.78 18.34
#